data_0bc58ace9a4433dd98644288d2afa5e1
#
_entry.id   0bc58ace9a4433dd98644288d2afa5e1
#
_cell.length_a   1.000
_cell.length_b   1.000
_cell.length_c   1.000
_cell.angle_alpha   90.00
_cell.angle_beta   90.00
_cell.angle_gamma   90.00
#
_symmetry.space_group_name_H-M   'P 1'
#
loop_
_entity.id
_entity.type
_entity.pdbx_description
1 polymer ?
#
loop_
_entity_poly.entity_id
_entity_poly.type
_entity_poly.pdbx_seq_one_letter_code
_entity_poly.pdbx_strand_id
1 'polypeptide(L)'
;MLGFRTGNVVIKSCMAWPTWSNDDGKIDMSTTALDKDAIQKKYKAERDKRLRPEGNAQYKRLVEFEDLAQDPHTPWVDRAPVTDHVTFAFIGGGFAGLVVGARLKQAGVDDFRIIEKGGDFGGTWYWNRYPGAQCDTASMIYMPLLEETGHMPTEKYAHAPEIREHCQRIGNQFGLYDNALFQTEVTDLEWDDANSRWVIRTSRGDAFTAKYIGMGTGPLHVAKLPGIAGIETFKGKSFHTSRWDYDYTGGDPLGAPLANLADKRVALIGTGATSVQCVPHLASSAKQLLVFQRTPSSVDARNNAPIDPDWFKSIAEPGWQQRWFDNFVENQSQGMPAVDLVMDGWTEISRRIREKVMSLPPSEWTPDNMMMAFEDADFEKMEEIRNRVDSIVEDGETAENLKAWYRQLCKRPCFHDAYLQAFNEPGTQLVDTDGKGVERITETGVVVNGQEYEVDCIIYASGFEVGSDYTARAGFDMTGRDGQKLSEYWANGMRTQHGIQVHGFPNAFIVQPSQAANLISNVPHNIVDHAKTIAAIVSHAEAAGHAQVDVTKEAEGAWVELILSGAGMMIGSPDCTPGYYNNEGKGLTETNKYAVGHPGGAGAYFKHIAAWRESGAFDGLAFR
;
A
#
# COMPACT_ATOMS: atom_id res chain seq x y z
N MET A 1 12.51 12.39 48.62
CA MET A 1 11.95 13.74 48.34
C MET A 1 12.79 14.39 47.26
N LEU A 2 12.35 14.32 46.01
CA LEU A 2 12.94 15.08 44.91
C LEU A 2 11.76 15.64 44.14
N GLY A 3 11.60 16.97 44.21
CA GLY A 3 10.49 17.68 43.66
C GLY A 3 10.57 17.81 42.13
N PHE A 4 9.59 17.32 41.42
CA PHE A 4 9.37 17.61 40.00
C PHE A 4 8.71 18.99 39.87
N ARG A 5 9.44 19.95 39.32
CA ARG A 5 8.85 21.21 38.83
C ARG A 5 8.13 20.92 37.51
N THR A 6 6.84 21.02 37.52
CA THR A 6 5.99 21.09 36.32
C THR A 6 6.19 22.44 35.63
N GLY A 7 6.94 22.44 34.54
CA GLY A 7 6.96 23.57 33.62
C GLY A 7 5.68 23.56 32.79
N ASN A 8 4.80 24.55 32.99
CA ASN A 8 3.67 24.80 32.10
C ASN A 8 4.17 25.23 30.71
N VAL A 9 4.22 24.31 29.78
CA VAL A 9 4.34 24.63 28.37
C VAL A 9 2.92 24.94 27.87
N VAL A 10 2.65 26.22 27.66
CA VAL A 10 1.45 26.67 26.96
C VAL A 10 1.61 26.29 25.49
N ILE A 11 1.10 25.13 25.10
CA ILE A 11 0.97 24.75 23.70
C ILE A 11 -0.14 25.63 23.10
N LYS A 12 0.26 26.60 22.30
CA LYS A 12 -0.68 27.41 21.52
C LYS A 12 -1.48 26.48 20.61
N SER A 13 -2.79 26.56 20.66
CA SER A 13 -3.80 25.78 19.95
C SER A 13 -3.84 25.98 18.42
N CYS A 14 -2.70 26.20 17.76
CA CYS A 14 -2.62 26.51 16.33
C CYS A 14 -2.21 25.33 15.45
N MET A 15 -2.06 24.10 15.97
CA MET A 15 -1.56 22.95 15.19
C MET A 15 -2.64 21.99 14.66
N ALA A 16 -3.89 22.17 15.00
CA ALA A 16 -4.98 21.37 14.44
C ALA A 16 -5.41 21.92 13.07
N TRP A 17 -5.83 21.03 12.17
CA TRP A 17 -6.52 21.44 10.95
C TRP A 17 -7.60 22.46 11.27
N PRO A 18 -7.83 23.50 10.42
CA PRO A 18 -8.97 24.40 10.58
C PRO A 18 -10.22 23.54 10.78
N THR A 19 -10.94 23.78 11.85
CA THR A 19 -12.20 23.07 12.12
C THR A 19 -13.18 23.47 11.04
N TRP A 20 -13.31 22.64 10.02
CA TRP A 20 -14.43 22.71 9.10
C TRP A 20 -15.67 22.35 9.92
N SER A 21 -16.63 23.25 9.98
CA SER A 21 -17.90 22.97 10.61
C SER A 21 -18.54 21.79 9.86
N ASN A 22 -18.54 20.62 10.48
CA ASN A 22 -19.43 19.53 10.10
C ASN A 22 -20.85 19.98 10.43
N ASP A 23 -21.44 20.75 9.54
CA ASP A 23 -22.88 21.06 9.54
C ASP A 23 -23.65 20.04 8.70
N ASP A 24 -23.05 18.84 8.54
CA ASP A 24 -23.80 17.67 8.11
C ASP A 24 -24.62 17.21 9.31
N GLY A 25 -25.95 17.37 9.19
CA GLY A 25 -26.91 17.17 10.24
C GLY A 25 -26.59 15.91 11.04
N LYS A 26 -26.45 16.07 12.36
CA LYS A 26 -26.36 14.95 13.29
C LYS A 26 -27.51 14.02 12.97
N ILE A 27 -27.21 12.87 12.36
CA ILE A 27 -28.16 11.78 12.24
C ILE A 27 -28.53 11.44 13.69
N ASP A 28 -29.77 11.63 14.03
CA ASP A 28 -30.32 11.30 15.34
C ASP A 28 -30.20 9.79 15.49
N MET A 29 -29.10 9.35 16.11
CA MET A 29 -28.86 7.96 16.49
C MET A 29 -29.83 7.65 17.63
N SER A 30 -31.09 7.40 17.29
CA SER A 30 -32.01 6.78 18.23
C SER A 30 -31.39 5.44 18.65
N THR A 31 -30.95 5.35 19.90
CA THR A 31 -30.16 4.29 20.51
C THR A 31 -30.95 2.98 20.58
N THR A 32 -31.12 2.33 19.44
CA THR A 32 -31.43 0.90 19.45
C THR A 32 -30.10 0.19 19.71
N ALA A 33 -29.99 -0.49 20.84
CA ALA A 33 -28.78 -1.23 21.17
C ALA A 33 -28.48 -2.22 20.03
N LEU A 34 -27.25 -2.17 19.48
CA LEU A 34 -26.83 -3.05 18.41
C LEU A 34 -26.90 -4.50 18.85
N ASP A 35 -27.58 -5.34 18.08
CA ASP A 35 -27.59 -6.79 18.29
C ASP A 35 -26.26 -7.38 17.78
N LYS A 36 -25.25 -7.39 18.66
CA LYS A 36 -23.89 -7.84 18.35
C LYS A 36 -23.85 -9.30 17.89
N ASP A 37 -24.67 -10.16 18.48
CA ASP A 37 -24.75 -11.56 18.11
C ASP A 37 -25.29 -11.75 16.68
N ALA A 38 -26.30 -10.97 16.31
CA ALA A 38 -26.84 -10.99 14.95
C ALA A 38 -25.79 -10.46 13.93
N ILE A 39 -25.05 -9.40 14.26
CA ILE A 39 -23.98 -8.86 13.42
C ILE A 39 -22.86 -9.89 13.23
N GLN A 40 -22.37 -10.53 14.29
CA GLN A 40 -21.33 -11.57 14.19
C GLN A 40 -21.78 -12.76 13.35
N LYS A 41 -23.04 -13.21 13.51
CA LYS A 41 -23.63 -14.28 12.68
C LYS A 41 -23.66 -13.87 11.19
N LYS A 42 -24.06 -12.63 10.91
CA LYS A 42 -24.06 -12.09 9.54
C LYS A 42 -22.65 -12.00 8.96
N TYR A 43 -21.67 -11.50 9.72
CA TYR A 43 -20.26 -11.45 9.30
C TYR A 43 -19.74 -12.84 8.92
N LYS A 44 -20.03 -13.84 9.77
CA LYS A 44 -19.66 -15.24 9.50
C LYS A 44 -20.32 -15.77 8.23
N ALA A 45 -21.61 -15.56 8.06
CA ALA A 45 -22.36 -16.02 6.89
C ALA A 45 -21.82 -15.38 5.59
N GLU A 46 -21.55 -14.09 5.62
CA GLU A 46 -21.00 -13.38 4.47
C GLU A 46 -19.56 -13.79 4.14
N ARG A 47 -18.73 -14.07 5.15
CA ARG A 47 -17.41 -14.66 4.96
C ARG A 47 -17.51 -16.03 4.28
N ASP A 48 -18.35 -16.92 4.83
CA ASP A 48 -18.44 -18.32 4.38
C ASP A 48 -18.88 -18.43 2.92
N LYS A 49 -19.72 -17.51 2.40
CA LYS A 49 -20.08 -17.41 0.99
C LYS A 49 -18.87 -17.19 0.06
N ARG A 50 -17.80 -16.53 0.56
CA ARG A 50 -16.67 -16.04 -0.23
C ARG A 50 -15.41 -16.87 -0.09
N LEU A 51 -15.41 -17.88 0.79
CA LEU A 51 -14.29 -18.79 0.93
C LEU A 51 -14.14 -19.67 -0.31
N ARG A 52 -12.91 -19.72 -0.85
CA ARG A 52 -12.56 -20.52 -2.02
C ARG A 52 -11.37 -21.42 -1.71
N PRO A 53 -11.46 -22.72 -2.03
CA PRO A 53 -10.37 -23.66 -1.77
C PRO A 53 -9.09 -23.31 -2.53
N GLU A 54 -9.20 -22.68 -3.70
CA GLU A 54 -8.06 -22.24 -4.54
C GLU A 54 -7.22 -21.15 -3.86
N GLY A 55 -7.83 -20.31 -3.00
CA GLY A 55 -7.15 -19.17 -2.39
C GLY A 55 -6.54 -18.26 -3.45
N ASN A 56 -5.24 -17.93 -3.36
CA ASN A 56 -4.57 -17.08 -4.34
C ASN A 56 -4.48 -17.68 -5.75
N ALA A 57 -4.56 -19.01 -5.92
CA ALA A 57 -4.56 -19.66 -7.24
C ALA A 57 -5.82 -19.37 -8.08
N GLN A 58 -6.84 -18.72 -7.51
CA GLN A 58 -8.00 -18.22 -8.25
C GLN A 58 -7.67 -17.07 -9.21
N TYR A 59 -6.47 -16.49 -9.13
CA TYR A 59 -6.04 -15.36 -9.96
C TYR A 59 -4.99 -15.79 -10.99
N LYS A 60 -4.95 -15.07 -12.12
CA LYS A 60 -3.92 -15.16 -13.15
C LYS A 60 -3.07 -13.90 -13.14
N ARG A 61 -1.81 -14.00 -13.50
CA ARG A 61 -0.94 -12.82 -13.63
C ARG A 61 -1.22 -12.10 -14.93
N LEU A 62 -1.19 -10.77 -14.91
CA LEU A 62 -1.39 -9.96 -16.12
C LEU A 62 -0.33 -10.27 -17.19
N VAL A 63 0.90 -10.60 -16.78
CA VAL A 63 1.99 -10.96 -17.70
C VAL A 63 1.72 -12.21 -18.55
N GLU A 64 0.75 -13.05 -18.17
CA GLU A 64 0.29 -14.18 -18.98
C GLU A 64 -0.54 -13.74 -20.19
N PHE A 65 -0.91 -12.44 -20.26
CA PHE A 65 -1.71 -11.83 -21.31
C PHE A 65 -0.89 -10.71 -21.97
N GLU A 66 -0.12 -11.05 -22.99
CA GLU A 66 0.89 -10.19 -23.59
C GLU A 66 0.36 -8.82 -24.02
N ASP A 67 -0.84 -8.79 -24.64
CA ASP A 67 -1.49 -7.54 -25.08
C ASP A 67 -1.91 -6.63 -23.92
N LEU A 68 -2.16 -7.20 -22.72
CA LEU A 68 -2.59 -6.46 -21.53
C LEU A 68 -1.40 -6.04 -20.63
N ALA A 69 -0.22 -6.60 -20.86
CA ALA A 69 0.95 -6.39 -20.01
C ALA A 69 1.79 -5.16 -20.41
N GLN A 70 1.65 -4.69 -21.64
CA GLN A 70 2.46 -3.61 -22.21
C GLN A 70 2.30 -2.29 -21.41
N ASP A 71 3.38 -1.49 -21.42
CA ASP A 71 3.34 -0.13 -20.87
C ASP A 71 2.63 0.83 -21.85
N PRO A 72 1.43 1.34 -21.52
CA PRO A 72 0.71 2.26 -22.40
C PRO A 72 1.15 3.72 -22.24
N HIS A 73 2.06 4.01 -21.30
CA HIS A 73 2.33 5.39 -20.85
C HIS A 73 3.56 6.01 -21.47
N THR A 74 4.53 5.20 -21.88
CA THR A 74 5.80 5.70 -22.41
C THR A 74 6.25 4.87 -23.59
N PRO A 75 6.48 5.48 -24.76
CA PRO A 75 7.03 4.78 -25.93
C PRO A 75 8.38 4.14 -25.59
N TRP A 76 8.61 2.97 -26.18
CA TRP A 76 9.88 2.29 -26.02
C TRP A 76 11.04 3.11 -26.59
N VAL A 77 12.14 3.21 -25.83
CA VAL A 77 13.36 3.90 -26.26
C VAL A 77 14.51 2.90 -26.31
N ASP A 78 15.10 2.73 -27.50
CA ASP A 78 16.27 1.89 -27.67
C ASP A 78 17.52 2.50 -27.04
N ARG A 79 18.35 1.69 -26.41
CA ARG A 79 19.68 2.06 -25.90
C ARG A 79 20.64 0.89 -25.99
N ALA A 80 21.92 1.19 -25.99
CA ALA A 80 22.95 0.16 -25.88
C ALA A 80 22.93 -0.50 -24.49
N PRO A 81 23.31 -1.80 -24.39
CA PRO A 81 23.52 -2.47 -23.12
C PRO A 81 24.59 -1.79 -22.26
N VAL A 82 24.40 -1.81 -20.96
CA VAL A 82 25.32 -1.26 -19.94
C VAL A 82 26.16 -2.40 -19.36
N THR A 83 27.50 -2.19 -19.24
CA THR A 83 28.46 -3.21 -18.83
C THR A 83 29.53 -2.71 -17.85
N ASP A 84 29.30 -1.54 -17.22
CA ASP A 84 30.22 -0.86 -16.32
C ASP A 84 30.11 -1.36 -14.84
N HIS A 85 30.58 -0.54 -13.91
CA HIS A 85 30.47 -0.78 -12.46
C HIS A 85 29.93 0.49 -11.79
N VAL A 86 29.12 0.30 -10.76
CA VAL A 86 28.66 1.40 -9.87
C VAL A 86 28.82 0.97 -8.40
N THR A 87 28.94 1.95 -7.52
CA THR A 87 29.01 1.69 -6.08
C THR A 87 27.69 1.12 -5.57
N PHE A 88 26.54 1.68 -5.97
CA PHE A 88 25.24 1.21 -5.52
C PHE A 88 24.26 1.06 -6.70
N ALA A 89 23.54 -0.07 -6.77
CA ALA A 89 22.41 -0.23 -7.70
C ALA A 89 21.12 -0.46 -6.93
N PHE A 90 20.08 0.30 -7.24
CA PHE A 90 18.75 0.17 -6.63
C PHE A 90 17.72 -0.30 -7.65
N ILE A 91 16.96 -1.35 -7.32
CA ILE A 91 15.91 -1.93 -8.16
C ILE A 91 14.55 -1.39 -7.72
N GLY A 92 13.92 -0.61 -8.60
CA GLY A 92 12.62 0.05 -8.42
C GLY A 92 12.73 1.57 -8.33
N GLY A 93 12.08 2.28 -9.25
CA GLY A 93 12.03 3.75 -9.35
C GLY A 93 10.79 4.37 -8.68
N GLY A 94 10.14 3.67 -7.75
CA GLY A 94 9.08 4.21 -6.91
C GLY A 94 9.63 5.01 -5.72
N PHE A 95 8.81 5.29 -4.72
CA PHE A 95 9.22 6.02 -3.51
C PHE A 95 10.49 5.45 -2.87
N ALA A 96 10.65 4.12 -2.84
CA ALA A 96 11.83 3.50 -2.24
C ALA A 96 13.13 3.92 -2.96
N GLY A 97 13.18 3.79 -4.29
CA GLY A 97 14.36 4.18 -5.07
C GLY A 97 14.64 5.68 -5.01
N LEU A 98 13.60 6.50 -5.08
CA LEU A 98 13.72 7.95 -4.97
C LEU A 98 14.27 8.38 -3.61
N VAL A 99 13.73 7.84 -2.51
CA VAL A 99 14.15 8.22 -1.15
C VAL A 99 15.55 7.67 -0.83
N VAL A 100 15.85 6.42 -1.23
CA VAL A 100 17.20 5.86 -1.04
C VAL A 100 18.22 6.65 -1.85
N GLY A 101 17.92 6.95 -3.13
CA GLY A 101 18.79 7.78 -3.98
C GLY A 101 19.05 9.16 -3.37
N ALA A 102 18.00 9.83 -2.87
CA ALA A 102 18.15 11.13 -2.18
C ALA A 102 19.03 11.03 -0.92
N ARG A 103 18.85 10.00 -0.08
CA ARG A 103 19.64 9.81 1.13
C ARG A 103 21.09 9.42 0.82
N LEU A 104 21.36 8.62 -0.21
CA LEU A 104 22.71 8.32 -0.69
C LEU A 104 23.43 9.59 -1.16
N LYS A 105 22.76 10.44 -1.96
CA LYS A 105 23.29 11.74 -2.37
C LYS A 105 23.64 12.64 -1.19
N GLN A 106 22.75 12.75 -0.21
CA GLN A 106 23.00 13.50 1.02
C GLN A 106 24.17 12.95 1.85
N ALA A 107 24.42 11.65 1.75
CA ALA A 107 25.52 10.95 2.43
C ALA A 107 26.85 10.99 1.63
N GLY A 108 26.88 11.64 0.45
CA GLY A 108 28.07 11.75 -0.41
C GLY A 108 28.34 10.51 -1.26
N VAL A 109 27.36 9.62 -1.43
CA VAL A 109 27.45 8.46 -2.33
C VAL A 109 26.79 8.86 -3.66
N ASP A 110 27.58 9.32 -4.62
CA ASP A 110 27.11 9.84 -5.90
C ASP A 110 27.10 8.80 -7.02
N ASP A 111 27.96 7.79 -6.92
CA ASP A 111 28.06 6.70 -7.90
C ASP A 111 27.05 5.61 -7.62
N PHE A 112 25.83 5.80 -8.11
CA PHE A 112 24.75 4.83 -8.00
C PHE A 112 23.88 4.78 -9.26
N ARG A 113 23.00 3.77 -9.34
CA ARG A 113 22.09 3.55 -10.46
C ARG A 113 20.72 3.10 -9.95
N ILE A 114 19.64 3.69 -10.47
CA ILE A 114 18.27 3.23 -10.21
C ILE A 114 17.75 2.52 -11.47
N ILE A 115 17.27 1.28 -11.32
CA ILE A 115 16.75 0.46 -12.40
C ILE A 115 15.24 0.39 -12.26
N GLU A 116 14.50 0.86 -13.26
CA GLU A 116 13.03 0.92 -13.23
C GLU A 116 12.44 0.33 -14.52
N LYS A 117 11.45 -0.56 -14.37
CA LYS A 117 10.77 -1.18 -15.51
C LYS A 117 9.81 -0.24 -16.24
N GLY A 118 9.29 0.77 -15.57
CA GLY A 118 8.49 1.83 -16.18
C GLY A 118 9.34 2.84 -16.95
N GLY A 119 8.67 3.69 -17.73
CA GLY A 119 9.34 4.72 -18.52
C GLY A 119 9.73 5.98 -17.73
N ASP A 120 9.39 6.06 -16.43
CA ASP A 120 9.70 7.20 -15.57
C ASP A 120 9.65 6.78 -14.10
N PHE A 121 10.12 7.66 -13.21
CA PHE A 121 9.91 7.52 -11.76
C PHE A 121 8.42 7.58 -11.38
N GLY A 122 8.09 6.93 -10.25
CA GLY A 122 6.75 6.99 -9.68
C GLY A 122 6.24 5.65 -9.14
N GLY A 123 6.74 4.51 -9.63
CA GLY A 123 6.32 3.19 -9.18
C GLY A 123 4.80 3.01 -9.24
N THR A 124 4.14 2.86 -8.07
CA THR A 124 2.68 2.76 -7.99
C THR A 124 1.97 3.89 -8.75
N TRP A 125 2.46 5.12 -8.69
CA TRP A 125 1.86 6.30 -9.31
C TRP A 125 2.26 6.49 -10.78
N TYR A 126 3.26 5.80 -11.23
CA TYR A 126 3.54 5.65 -12.65
C TYR A 126 2.52 4.71 -13.33
N TRP A 127 2.23 3.56 -12.71
CA TRP A 127 1.34 2.55 -13.29
C TRP A 127 -0.15 2.83 -13.07
N ASN A 128 -0.55 3.43 -11.96
CA ASN A 128 -1.95 3.66 -11.60
C ASN A 128 -2.38 5.07 -11.98
N ARG A 129 -2.71 5.23 -13.26
CA ARG A 129 -3.18 6.50 -13.85
C ARG A 129 -4.66 6.46 -14.22
N TYR A 130 -5.43 5.56 -13.66
CA TYR A 130 -6.87 5.49 -13.88
C TYR A 130 -7.57 6.75 -13.35
N PRO A 131 -8.75 7.13 -13.93
CA PRO A 131 -9.46 8.34 -13.51
C PRO A 131 -9.87 8.26 -12.04
N GLY A 132 -9.70 9.35 -11.31
CA GLY A 132 -9.98 9.43 -9.88
C GLY A 132 -8.92 8.79 -8.98
N ALA A 133 -7.79 8.31 -9.51
CA ALA A 133 -6.70 7.76 -8.71
C ALA A 133 -6.20 8.79 -7.69
N GLN A 134 -6.26 8.44 -6.41
CA GLN A 134 -6.00 9.35 -5.29
C GLN A 134 -5.49 8.57 -4.08
N CYS A 135 -4.66 9.20 -3.26
CA CYS A 135 -4.31 8.64 -1.96
C CYS A 135 -5.45 8.87 -0.96
N ASP A 136 -5.66 7.92 -0.05
CA ASP A 136 -6.58 8.04 1.08
C ASP A 136 -5.84 8.08 2.43
N THR A 137 -4.53 8.26 2.38
CA THR A 137 -3.67 8.67 3.50
C THR A 137 -3.32 10.14 3.30
N ALA A 138 -3.32 10.93 4.36
CA ALA A 138 -3.08 12.37 4.25
C ALA A 138 -1.75 12.69 3.58
N SER A 139 -1.75 13.62 2.62
CA SER A 139 -0.59 13.98 1.79
C SER A 139 0.66 14.32 2.60
N MET A 140 0.48 14.97 3.76
CA MET A 140 1.53 15.38 4.67
C MET A 140 2.40 14.22 5.19
N ILE A 141 1.80 13.02 5.25
CA ILE A 141 2.47 11.79 5.73
C ILE A 141 2.62 10.75 4.63
N TYR A 142 1.99 10.92 3.48
CA TYR A 142 2.08 9.97 2.37
C TYR A 142 3.16 10.33 1.37
N MET A 143 3.31 11.61 1.02
CA MET A 143 4.31 12.07 0.05
C MET A 143 5.66 12.24 0.78
N PRO A 144 6.70 11.45 0.43
CA PRO A 144 7.98 11.52 1.14
C PRO A 144 8.76 12.78 0.73
N LEU A 145 9.67 13.23 1.59
CA LEU A 145 10.59 14.33 1.33
C LEU A 145 9.90 15.68 0.99
N LEU A 146 8.70 15.94 1.54
CA LEU A 146 8.03 17.23 1.36
C LEU A 146 8.84 18.38 1.96
N GLU A 147 9.46 18.14 3.11
CA GLU A 147 10.29 19.15 3.79
C GLU A 147 11.53 19.47 2.95
N GLU A 148 12.21 18.46 2.44
CA GLU A 148 13.42 18.63 1.63
C GLU A 148 13.13 19.26 0.26
N THR A 149 11.99 18.95 -0.32
CA THR A 149 11.59 19.51 -1.62
C THR A 149 10.91 20.87 -1.52
N GLY A 150 10.47 21.25 -0.31
CA GLY A 150 9.70 22.46 -0.07
C GLY A 150 8.30 22.44 -0.73
N HIS A 151 7.81 21.25 -1.12
CA HIS A 151 6.51 21.13 -1.75
C HIS A 151 5.39 21.14 -0.71
N MET A 152 4.42 22.03 -0.91
CA MET A 152 3.14 22.01 -0.23
C MET A 152 2.14 21.22 -1.07
N PRO A 153 1.58 20.10 -0.58
CA PRO A 153 0.51 19.42 -1.29
C PRO A 153 -0.71 20.33 -1.48
N THR A 154 -1.43 20.16 -2.58
CA THR A 154 -2.59 21.00 -2.89
C THR A 154 -3.80 20.65 -2.05
N GLU A 155 -3.94 19.38 -1.67
CA GLU A 155 -5.08 18.85 -0.94
C GLU A 155 -4.67 17.92 0.20
N LYS A 156 -5.56 17.75 1.17
CA LYS A 156 -5.38 16.79 2.28
C LYS A 156 -5.07 15.40 1.76
N TYR A 157 -5.71 14.98 0.68
CA TYR A 157 -5.49 13.71 0.00
C TYR A 157 -5.18 13.98 -1.47
N ALA A 158 -3.91 13.98 -1.83
CA ALA A 158 -3.44 14.31 -3.17
C ALA A 158 -3.89 13.28 -4.22
N HIS A 159 -4.22 13.78 -5.41
CA HIS A 159 -4.47 12.95 -6.59
C HIS A 159 -3.18 12.38 -7.19
N ALA A 160 -3.31 11.26 -7.90
CA ALA A 160 -2.19 10.55 -8.53
C ALA A 160 -1.28 11.44 -9.40
N PRO A 161 -1.80 12.38 -10.22
CA PRO A 161 -0.96 13.29 -11.00
C PRO A 161 -0.01 14.10 -10.14
N GLU A 162 -0.49 14.71 -9.05
CA GLU A 162 0.35 15.50 -8.12
C GLU A 162 1.42 14.64 -7.45
N ILE A 163 1.05 13.41 -7.01
CA ILE A 163 2.00 12.49 -6.38
C ILE A 163 3.07 12.06 -7.38
N ARG A 164 2.70 11.81 -8.63
CA ARG A 164 3.66 11.49 -9.70
C ARG A 164 4.58 12.67 -10.02
N GLU A 165 4.06 13.87 -10.12
CA GLU A 165 4.85 15.09 -10.29
C GLU A 165 5.81 15.30 -9.11
N HIS A 166 5.39 14.94 -7.90
CA HIS A 166 6.27 14.97 -6.73
C HIS A 166 7.41 13.95 -6.84
N CYS A 167 7.15 12.73 -7.36
CA CYS A 167 8.22 11.77 -7.67
C CYS A 167 9.24 12.37 -8.66
N GLN A 168 8.76 13.01 -9.72
CA GLN A 168 9.61 13.68 -10.70
C GLN A 168 10.39 14.85 -10.07
N ARG A 169 9.75 15.61 -9.16
CA ARG A 169 10.40 16.69 -8.40
C ARG A 169 11.56 16.18 -7.56
N ILE A 170 11.37 15.06 -6.84
CA ILE A 170 12.45 14.40 -6.09
C ILE A 170 13.55 13.96 -7.05
N GLY A 171 13.20 13.30 -8.16
CA GLY A 171 14.16 12.86 -9.18
C GLY A 171 15.01 13.99 -9.72
N ASN A 172 14.40 15.13 -10.06
CA ASN A 172 15.09 16.31 -10.56
C ASN A 172 15.94 17.00 -9.49
N GLN A 173 15.38 17.24 -8.30
CA GLN A 173 16.05 17.97 -7.23
C GLN A 173 17.31 17.29 -6.74
N PHE A 174 17.29 15.95 -6.68
CA PHE A 174 18.44 15.16 -6.25
C PHE A 174 19.29 14.64 -7.41
N GLY A 175 19.01 15.05 -8.68
CA GLY A 175 19.77 14.64 -9.86
C GLY A 175 19.73 13.14 -10.12
N LEU A 176 18.59 12.47 -9.83
CA LEU A 176 18.48 11.00 -9.92
C LEU A 176 18.25 10.52 -11.35
N TYR A 177 17.79 11.39 -12.26
CA TYR A 177 17.56 11.04 -13.66
C TYR A 177 18.84 10.64 -14.39
N ASP A 178 19.97 11.28 -14.07
CA ASP A 178 21.28 10.96 -14.67
C ASP A 178 21.76 9.55 -14.31
N ASN A 179 21.21 8.98 -13.23
CA ASN A 179 21.56 7.67 -12.70
C ASN A 179 20.47 6.62 -12.94
N ALA A 180 19.45 6.90 -13.77
CA ALA A 180 18.31 6.02 -13.96
C ALA A 180 18.40 5.20 -15.25
N LEU A 181 18.06 3.91 -15.17
CA LEU A 181 17.78 3.04 -16.30
C LEU A 181 16.29 2.71 -16.33
N PHE A 182 15.54 3.48 -17.11
CA PHE A 182 14.12 3.23 -17.33
C PHE A 182 13.85 2.12 -18.35
N GLN A 183 12.62 1.60 -18.39
CA GLN A 183 12.16 0.52 -19.26
C GLN A 183 13.08 -0.70 -19.19
N THR A 184 13.56 -1.01 -17.97
CA THR A 184 14.59 -2.00 -17.72
C THR A 184 14.17 -2.89 -16.56
N GLU A 185 13.94 -4.18 -16.83
CA GLU A 185 13.64 -5.17 -15.80
C GLU A 185 14.92 -5.93 -15.43
N VAL A 186 15.17 -6.06 -14.13
CA VAL A 186 16.20 -6.97 -13.63
C VAL A 186 15.72 -8.39 -13.82
N THR A 187 16.55 -9.24 -14.38
CA THR A 187 16.25 -10.66 -14.62
C THR A 187 17.05 -11.59 -13.72
N ASP A 188 18.20 -11.13 -13.22
CA ASP A 188 19.08 -11.93 -12.37
C ASP A 188 20.01 -11.07 -11.53
N LEU A 189 20.25 -11.50 -10.28
CA LEU A 189 21.21 -10.92 -9.33
C LEU A 189 22.09 -12.03 -8.76
N GLU A 190 23.41 -11.93 -8.96
CA GLU A 190 24.36 -12.94 -8.53
C GLU A 190 25.54 -12.30 -7.77
N TRP A 191 25.83 -12.81 -6.58
CA TRP A 191 26.98 -12.37 -5.78
C TRP A 191 28.28 -12.99 -6.29
N ASP A 192 29.24 -12.15 -6.64
CA ASP A 192 30.63 -12.53 -6.98
C ASP A 192 31.49 -12.37 -5.72
N ASP A 193 31.66 -13.46 -4.99
CA ASP A 193 32.40 -13.46 -3.71
C ASP A 193 33.88 -13.13 -3.91
N ALA A 194 34.48 -13.51 -5.04
CA ALA A 194 35.88 -13.24 -5.36
C ALA A 194 36.17 -11.75 -5.51
N ASN A 195 35.21 -10.98 -6.02
CA ASN A 195 35.36 -9.55 -6.27
C ASN A 195 34.49 -8.69 -5.35
N SER A 196 33.78 -9.29 -4.39
CA SER A 196 32.90 -8.60 -3.41
C SER A 196 31.90 -7.63 -4.07
N ARG A 197 31.17 -8.12 -5.05
CA ARG A 197 30.22 -7.31 -5.83
C ARG A 197 29.06 -8.15 -6.37
N TRP A 198 27.98 -7.48 -6.69
CA TRP A 198 26.84 -8.06 -7.38
C TRP A 198 26.99 -7.95 -8.89
N VAL A 199 26.63 -9.00 -9.61
CA VAL A 199 26.46 -9.02 -11.07
C VAL A 199 24.97 -8.88 -11.33
N ILE A 200 24.59 -7.88 -12.12
CA ILE A 200 23.21 -7.51 -12.40
C ILE A 200 22.95 -7.72 -13.88
N ARG A 201 21.95 -8.54 -14.22
CA ARG A 201 21.51 -8.76 -15.60
C ARG A 201 20.09 -8.24 -15.79
N THR A 202 19.79 -7.71 -16.97
CA THR A 202 18.48 -7.10 -17.26
C THR A 202 17.87 -7.59 -18.56
N SER A 203 16.59 -7.31 -18.74
CA SER A 203 15.82 -7.57 -19.98
C SER A 203 16.38 -6.83 -21.22
N ARG A 204 17.24 -5.82 -21.01
CA ARG A 204 17.88 -5.02 -22.08
C ARG A 204 19.25 -5.55 -22.51
N GLY A 205 19.65 -6.73 -22.02
CA GLY A 205 20.97 -7.30 -22.28
C GLY A 205 22.11 -6.65 -21.49
N ASP A 206 21.80 -5.82 -20.50
CA ASP A 206 22.79 -5.28 -19.58
C ASP A 206 23.41 -6.39 -18.75
N ALA A 207 24.72 -6.26 -18.47
CA ALA A 207 25.48 -7.09 -17.56
C ALA A 207 26.53 -6.21 -16.88
N PHE A 208 26.16 -5.52 -15.81
CA PHE A 208 27.02 -4.60 -15.07
C PHE A 208 27.16 -5.04 -13.61
N THR A 209 28.02 -4.39 -12.86
CA THR A 209 28.28 -4.77 -11.48
C THR A 209 28.03 -3.62 -10.51
N ALA A 210 27.70 -3.98 -9.26
CA ALA A 210 27.57 -3.01 -8.17
C ALA A 210 28.19 -3.56 -6.89
N LYS A 211 28.83 -2.70 -6.08
CA LYS A 211 29.28 -3.11 -4.75
C LYS A 211 28.11 -3.40 -3.83
N TYR A 212 27.12 -2.52 -3.82
CA TYR A 212 25.88 -2.67 -3.06
C TYR A 212 24.66 -2.77 -3.96
N ILE A 213 23.64 -3.50 -3.51
CA ILE A 213 22.33 -3.50 -4.14
C ILE A 213 21.23 -3.16 -3.13
N GLY A 214 20.19 -2.47 -3.62
CA GLY A 214 18.95 -2.23 -2.89
C GLY A 214 17.75 -2.67 -3.71
N MET A 215 16.72 -3.19 -3.06
CA MET A 215 15.50 -3.64 -3.72
C MET A 215 14.27 -3.03 -3.08
N GLY A 216 13.49 -2.32 -3.87
CA GLY A 216 12.22 -1.72 -3.47
C GLY A 216 11.15 -1.94 -4.52
N THR A 217 10.84 -3.21 -4.83
CA THR A 217 9.92 -3.58 -5.91
C THR A 217 8.46 -3.23 -5.62
N GLY A 218 8.13 -2.91 -4.35
CA GLY A 218 6.80 -2.54 -3.93
C GLY A 218 5.74 -3.66 -4.00
N PRO A 219 4.57 -3.47 -3.38
CA PRO A 219 3.51 -4.48 -3.38
C PRO A 219 2.50 -4.33 -4.52
N LEU A 220 2.43 -3.19 -5.21
CA LEU A 220 1.35 -2.84 -6.15
C LEU A 220 1.87 -2.69 -7.59
N HIS A 221 2.63 -3.68 -8.07
CA HIS A 221 3.17 -3.64 -9.44
C HIS A 221 2.87 -4.88 -10.28
N VAL A 222 2.63 -6.05 -9.67
CA VAL A 222 2.19 -7.26 -10.38
C VAL A 222 0.67 -7.28 -10.37
N ALA A 223 0.08 -6.79 -11.45
CA ALA A 223 -1.37 -6.81 -11.63
C ALA A 223 -1.87 -8.24 -11.81
N LYS A 224 -3.04 -8.53 -11.24
CA LYS A 224 -3.68 -9.85 -11.35
C LYS A 224 -5.05 -9.73 -12.01
N LEU A 225 -5.40 -10.73 -12.80
CA LEU A 225 -6.71 -10.91 -13.37
C LEU A 225 -7.47 -12.01 -12.61
N PRO A 226 -8.80 -11.92 -12.50
CA PRO A 226 -9.57 -13.03 -11.98
C PRO A 226 -9.51 -14.22 -12.94
N GLY A 227 -9.41 -15.43 -12.42
CA GLY A 227 -9.39 -16.67 -13.21
C GLY A 227 -10.77 -17.04 -13.78
N ILE A 228 -11.41 -16.10 -14.45
CA ILE A 228 -12.74 -16.28 -15.02
C ILE A 228 -12.61 -17.09 -16.32
N ALA A 229 -13.46 -18.12 -16.50
CA ALA A 229 -13.50 -18.89 -17.72
C ALA A 229 -13.86 -18.01 -18.93
N GLY A 230 -13.15 -18.15 -20.03
CA GLY A 230 -13.38 -17.39 -21.27
C GLY A 230 -12.87 -15.94 -21.25
N ILE A 231 -12.05 -15.56 -20.27
CA ILE A 231 -11.49 -14.18 -20.18
C ILE A 231 -10.75 -13.77 -21.47
N GLU A 232 -10.18 -14.73 -22.17
CA GLU A 232 -9.46 -14.58 -23.43
C GLU A 232 -10.37 -14.54 -24.66
N THR A 233 -11.67 -14.81 -24.52
CA THR A 233 -12.59 -14.91 -25.68
C THR A 233 -13.29 -13.62 -26.02
N PHE A 234 -13.26 -12.64 -25.13
CA PHE A 234 -13.96 -11.37 -25.32
C PHE A 234 -13.44 -10.61 -26.55
N LYS A 235 -14.34 -10.21 -27.44
CA LYS A 235 -13.99 -9.51 -28.69
C LYS A 235 -14.03 -7.99 -28.59
N GLY A 236 -14.61 -7.45 -27.53
CA GLY A 236 -14.58 -6.03 -27.23
C GLY A 236 -13.24 -5.59 -26.63
N LYS A 237 -13.17 -4.34 -26.24
CA LYS A 237 -11.97 -3.81 -25.57
C LYS A 237 -11.90 -4.29 -24.12
N SER A 238 -10.74 -4.76 -23.67
CA SER A 238 -10.51 -5.04 -22.25
C SER A 238 -9.16 -4.56 -21.79
N PHE A 239 -9.05 -4.12 -20.53
CA PHE A 239 -7.80 -3.74 -19.89
C PHE A 239 -7.90 -3.78 -18.35
N HIS A 240 -6.74 -3.91 -17.71
CA HIS A 240 -6.62 -3.74 -16.26
C HIS A 240 -6.47 -2.25 -15.91
N THR A 241 -7.02 -1.80 -14.78
CA THR A 241 -6.96 -0.40 -14.36
C THR A 241 -5.56 0.19 -14.28
N SER A 242 -4.52 -0.63 -14.01
CA SER A 242 -3.12 -0.18 -14.05
C SER A 242 -2.56 -0.03 -15.48
N ARG A 243 -3.35 -0.32 -16.48
CA ARG A 243 -3.05 -0.15 -17.91
C ARG A 243 -4.22 0.59 -18.58
N TRP A 244 -4.67 1.67 -17.93
CA TRP A 244 -5.83 2.45 -18.40
C TRP A 244 -5.60 2.99 -19.82
N ASP A 245 -6.54 2.73 -20.70
CA ASP A 245 -6.46 3.10 -22.10
C ASP A 245 -7.29 4.37 -22.38
N TYR A 246 -6.63 5.53 -22.29
CA TYR A 246 -7.27 6.82 -22.57
C TYR A 246 -7.55 7.06 -24.05
N ASP A 247 -6.85 6.39 -24.98
CA ASP A 247 -7.15 6.46 -26.40
C ASP A 247 -8.54 5.84 -26.68
N TYR A 248 -8.88 4.78 -25.95
CA TYR A 248 -10.19 4.16 -26.03
C TYR A 248 -11.25 4.93 -25.24
N THR A 249 -10.99 5.30 -24.01
CA THR A 249 -12.00 5.90 -23.12
C THR A 249 -12.20 7.39 -23.32
N GLY A 250 -11.23 8.09 -23.89
CA GLY A 250 -11.11 9.54 -23.79
C GLY A 250 -10.72 9.96 -22.38
N GLY A 251 -10.71 11.25 -22.13
CA GLY A 251 -10.32 11.82 -20.83
C GLY A 251 -8.82 11.82 -20.60
N ASP A 252 -8.43 12.01 -19.34
CA ASP A 252 -7.05 12.02 -18.89
C ASP A 252 -6.93 11.66 -17.38
N PRO A 253 -5.72 11.45 -16.86
CA PRO A 253 -5.51 11.19 -15.43
C PRO A 253 -5.92 12.35 -14.49
N LEU A 254 -6.12 13.56 -15.00
CA LEU A 254 -6.53 14.74 -14.24
C LEU A 254 -8.05 14.79 -14.01
N GLY A 255 -8.80 13.86 -14.62
CA GLY A 255 -10.24 13.73 -14.40
C GLY A 255 -11.10 14.37 -15.49
N ALA A 256 -10.54 14.66 -16.67
CA ALA A 256 -11.35 15.04 -17.83
C ALA A 256 -12.38 13.95 -18.17
N PRO A 257 -13.57 14.33 -18.68
CA PRO A 257 -14.65 13.38 -18.99
C PRO A 257 -14.18 12.28 -19.96
N LEU A 258 -14.58 11.03 -19.69
CA LEU A 258 -14.26 9.87 -20.54
C LEU A 258 -15.17 9.85 -21.77
N ALA A 259 -15.08 10.89 -22.60
CA ALA A 259 -16.06 11.23 -23.62
C ALA A 259 -16.32 10.12 -24.67
N ASN A 260 -15.34 9.25 -24.92
CA ASN A 260 -15.47 8.16 -25.88
C ASN A 260 -16.34 7.00 -25.35
N LEU A 261 -16.75 7.05 -24.07
CA LEU A 261 -17.65 6.05 -23.47
C LEU A 261 -19.13 6.40 -23.56
N ALA A 262 -19.48 7.57 -24.09
CA ALA A 262 -20.87 8.07 -24.11
C ALA A 262 -21.85 7.15 -24.87
N ASP A 263 -21.39 6.32 -25.80
CA ASP A 263 -22.18 5.32 -26.53
C ASP A 263 -21.90 3.87 -26.08
N LYS A 264 -21.03 3.65 -25.07
CA LYS A 264 -20.52 2.33 -24.66
C LYS A 264 -21.20 1.79 -23.41
N ARG A 265 -21.40 0.48 -23.38
CA ARG A 265 -21.74 -0.31 -22.19
C ARG A 265 -20.43 -0.82 -21.59
N VAL A 266 -20.16 -0.44 -20.37
CA VAL A 266 -18.88 -0.74 -19.69
C VAL A 266 -19.12 -1.70 -18.53
N ALA A 267 -18.39 -2.82 -18.49
CA ALA A 267 -18.29 -3.69 -17.32
C ALA A 267 -17.07 -3.32 -16.49
N LEU A 268 -17.25 -3.03 -15.21
CA LEU A 268 -16.18 -2.91 -14.24
C LEU A 268 -16.19 -4.12 -13.31
N ILE A 269 -15.16 -4.96 -13.36
CA ILE A 269 -15.07 -6.19 -12.54
C ILE A 269 -14.22 -5.92 -11.30
N GLY A 270 -14.88 -5.96 -10.13
CA GLY A 270 -14.30 -5.70 -8.83
C GLY A 270 -14.84 -4.44 -8.16
N THR A 271 -14.81 -4.41 -6.83
CA THR A 271 -15.31 -3.32 -5.98
C THR A 271 -14.32 -2.93 -4.87
N GLY A 272 -13.01 -3.16 -5.10
CA GLY A 272 -11.94 -2.72 -4.20
C GLY A 272 -11.61 -1.22 -4.35
N ALA A 273 -10.56 -0.76 -3.67
CA ALA A 273 -10.17 0.66 -3.61
C ALA A 273 -10.05 1.34 -4.98
N THR A 274 -9.52 0.66 -5.99
CA THR A 274 -9.43 1.18 -7.36
C THR A 274 -10.80 1.43 -7.97
N SER A 275 -11.72 0.45 -7.83
CA SER A 275 -13.08 0.58 -8.33
C SER A 275 -13.84 1.72 -7.65
N VAL A 276 -13.68 1.85 -6.33
CA VAL A 276 -14.28 2.95 -5.55
C VAL A 276 -13.90 4.32 -6.13
N GLN A 277 -12.69 4.45 -6.64
CA GLN A 277 -12.20 5.70 -7.26
C GLN A 277 -12.64 5.86 -8.73
N CYS A 278 -12.72 4.77 -9.51
CA CYS A 278 -13.10 4.84 -10.93
C CYS A 278 -14.61 5.02 -11.17
N VAL A 279 -15.45 4.42 -10.32
CA VAL A 279 -16.90 4.35 -10.52
C VAL A 279 -17.56 5.70 -10.77
N PRO A 280 -17.29 6.77 -10.03
CA PRO A 280 -17.92 8.08 -10.29
C PRO A 280 -17.59 8.64 -11.67
N HIS A 281 -16.37 8.45 -12.17
CA HIS A 281 -15.94 8.91 -13.49
C HIS A 281 -16.57 8.07 -14.62
N LEU A 282 -16.69 6.77 -14.41
CA LEU A 282 -17.36 5.87 -15.36
C LEU A 282 -18.87 6.09 -15.40
N ALA A 283 -19.51 6.26 -14.24
CA ALA A 283 -20.94 6.50 -14.12
C ALA A 283 -21.38 7.78 -14.85
N SER A 284 -20.59 8.86 -14.72
CA SER A 284 -20.87 10.14 -15.37
C SER A 284 -20.58 10.16 -16.88
N SER A 285 -19.87 9.17 -17.42
CA SER A 285 -19.35 9.21 -18.79
C SER A 285 -19.89 8.09 -19.69
N ALA A 286 -20.09 6.88 -19.16
CA ALA A 286 -20.53 5.73 -19.95
C ALA A 286 -22.04 5.79 -20.24
N LYS A 287 -22.45 5.27 -21.42
CA LYS A 287 -23.86 5.04 -21.72
C LYS A 287 -24.53 4.14 -20.69
N GLN A 288 -23.81 3.11 -20.26
CA GLN A 288 -24.19 2.20 -19.19
C GLN A 288 -22.95 1.69 -18.47
N LEU A 289 -22.97 1.73 -17.15
CA LEU A 289 -21.94 1.14 -16.29
C LEU A 289 -22.54 -0.04 -15.51
N LEU A 290 -21.94 -1.22 -15.68
CA LEU A 290 -22.25 -2.43 -14.92
C LEU A 290 -21.10 -2.73 -13.98
N VAL A 291 -21.32 -2.61 -12.67
CA VAL A 291 -20.31 -2.87 -11.62
C VAL A 291 -20.52 -4.27 -11.06
N PHE A 292 -19.62 -5.19 -11.39
CA PHE A 292 -19.70 -6.60 -10.95
C PHE A 292 -19.04 -6.77 -9.58
N GLN A 293 -19.85 -7.07 -8.59
CA GLN A 293 -19.48 -7.16 -7.20
C GLN A 293 -19.41 -8.59 -6.68
N ARG A 294 -18.26 -8.99 -6.13
CA ARG A 294 -18.13 -10.21 -5.32
C ARG A 294 -18.24 -9.91 -3.82
N THR A 295 -17.64 -8.82 -3.39
CA THR A 295 -17.58 -8.39 -1.98
C THR A 295 -17.67 -6.89 -1.92
N PRO A 296 -18.66 -6.30 -1.26
CA PRO A 296 -18.74 -4.86 -1.09
C PRO A 296 -17.54 -4.34 -0.30
N SER A 297 -17.07 -3.15 -0.63
CA SER A 297 -16.09 -2.42 0.19
C SER A 297 -16.79 -1.59 1.25
N SER A 298 -16.17 -1.47 2.43
CA SER A 298 -16.55 -0.44 3.39
C SER A 298 -16.07 0.92 2.85
N VAL A 299 -17.02 1.81 2.54
CA VAL A 299 -16.69 3.12 1.96
C VAL A 299 -17.20 4.22 2.86
N ASP A 300 -16.28 4.83 3.59
CA ASP A 300 -16.55 5.98 4.44
C ASP A 300 -16.32 7.30 3.70
N ALA A 301 -16.69 8.42 4.31
CA ALA A 301 -16.41 9.74 3.77
C ALA A 301 -14.90 10.02 3.82
N ARG A 302 -14.37 10.62 2.75
CA ARG A 302 -12.97 11.07 2.70
C ARG A 302 -12.82 12.47 3.26
N ASN A 303 -13.80 13.33 3.01
CA ASN A 303 -13.76 14.74 3.38
C ASN A 303 -12.47 15.41 2.88
N ASN A 304 -12.17 15.24 1.57
CA ASN A 304 -11.01 15.89 0.98
C ASN A 304 -11.20 17.40 0.93
N ALA A 305 -10.13 18.14 1.16
CA ALA A 305 -10.15 19.60 1.15
C ALA A 305 -8.80 20.18 0.70
N PRO A 306 -8.80 21.37 0.08
CA PRO A 306 -7.56 22.09 -0.20
C PRO A 306 -6.76 22.38 1.07
N ILE A 307 -5.43 22.37 0.97
CA ILE A 307 -4.56 22.80 2.06
C ILE A 307 -4.45 24.32 2.03
N ASP A 308 -4.74 24.96 3.16
CA ASP A 308 -4.56 26.40 3.32
C ASP A 308 -3.07 26.75 3.40
N PRO A 309 -2.56 27.63 2.52
CA PRO A 309 -1.14 27.98 2.48
C PRO A 309 -0.62 28.68 3.73
N ASP A 310 -1.44 29.47 4.40
CA ASP A 310 -1.01 30.20 5.60
C ASP A 310 -1.00 29.25 6.81
N TRP A 311 -1.96 28.34 6.89
CA TRP A 311 -1.90 27.26 7.86
C TRP A 311 -0.66 26.39 7.64
N PHE A 312 -0.38 25.95 6.39
CA PHE A 312 0.80 25.14 6.09
C PHE A 312 2.10 25.82 6.53
N LYS A 313 2.28 27.11 6.20
CA LYS A 313 3.43 27.89 6.66
C LYS A 313 3.58 27.93 8.16
N SER A 314 2.46 27.91 8.90
CA SER A 314 2.47 27.96 10.37
C SER A 314 2.99 26.68 11.01
N ILE A 315 2.95 25.55 10.31
CA ILE A 315 3.39 24.23 10.80
C ILE A 315 4.71 23.76 10.20
N ALA A 316 5.14 24.35 9.07
CA ALA A 316 6.30 23.93 8.27
C ALA A 316 7.65 24.39 8.87
N GLU A 317 7.82 24.21 10.19
CA GLU A 317 9.11 24.41 10.87
C GLU A 317 10.02 23.18 10.69
N PRO A 318 11.36 23.32 10.74
CA PRO A 318 12.28 22.21 10.58
C PRO A 318 11.90 20.96 11.37
N GLY A 319 11.89 19.79 10.71
CA GLY A 319 11.47 18.51 11.27
C GLY A 319 9.96 18.31 11.31
N TRP A 320 9.16 19.16 10.67
CA TRP A 320 7.69 19.06 10.72
C TRP A 320 7.20 17.72 10.16
N GLN A 321 7.74 17.24 9.05
CA GLN A 321 7.26 16.02 8.43
C GLN A 321 7.54 14.79 9.28
N GLN A 322 8.71 14.73 9.94
CA GLN A 322 9.02 13.65 10.88
C GLN A 322 8.04 13.68 12.07
N ARG A 323 7.73 14.85 12.63
CA ARG A 323 6.74 14.98 13.72
C ARG A 323 5.36 14.46 13.31
N TRP A 324 4.95 14.68 12.06
CA TRP A 324 3.68 14.16 11.53
C TRP A 324 3.70 12.64 11.37
N PHE A 325 4.80 12.09 10.85
CA PHE A 325 5.00 10.64 10.78
C PHE A 325 4.92 9.98 12.15
N ASP A 326 5.64 10.52 13.13
CA ASP A 326 5.67 9.98 14.49
C ASP A 326 4.31 10.05 15.16
N ASN A 327 3.59 11.17 15.01
CA ASN A 327 2.25 11.35 15.54
C ASN A 327 1.24 10.37 14.93
N PHE A 328 1.28 10.15 13.62
CA PHE A 328 0.42 9.18 12.95
C PHE A 328 0.64 7.76 13.49
N VAL A 329 1.90 7.36 13.59
CA VAL A 329 2.27 6.03 14.11
C VAL A 329 1.88 5.88 15.58
N GLU A 330 2.05 6.92 16.40
CA GLU A 330 1.64 6.91 17.80
C GLU A 330 0.12 6.75 17.93
N ASN A 331 -0.67 7.43 17.09
CA ASN A 331 -2.13 7.25 17.05
C ASN A 331 -2.55 5.84 16.67
N GLN A 332 -1.82 5.16 15.78
CA GLN A 332 -2.11 3.78 15.37
C GLN A 332 -1.58 2.71 16.33
N SER A 333 -0.49 2.96 17.02
CA SER A 333 0.22 1.99 17.86
C SER A 333 -0.30 1.93 19.30
N GLN A 334 -1.52 2.36 19.58
CA GLN A 334 -2.10 2.42 20.93
C GLN A 334 -1.37 3.41 21.88
N GLY A 335 -0.56 4.32 21.35
CA GLY A 335 -0.08 5.47 22.09
C GLY A 335 -1.25 6.35 22.55
N MET A 336 -0.98 7.25 23.47
CA MET A 336 -1.95 8.26 23.92
C MET A 336 -1.43 9.66 23.55
N PRO A 337 -1.31 9.99 22.24
CA PRO A 337 -0.88 11.33 21.88
C PRO A 337 -1.91 12.34 22.34
N ALA A 338 -1.45 13.48 22.81
CA ALA A 338 -2.33 14.56 23.24
C ALA A 338 -3.14 15.17 22.08
N VAL A 339 -2.66 15.00 20.85
CA VAL A 339 -3.25 15.52 19.62
C VAL A 339 -3.11 14.51 18.49
N ASP A 340 -4.14 14.37 17.68
CA ASP A 340 -4.07 13.70 16.39
C ASP A 340 -3.87 14.77 15.30
N LEU A 341 -2.67 14.86 14.74
CA LEU A 341 -2.34 15.86 13.72
C LEU A 341 -2.99 15.55 12.36
N VAL A 342 -3.27 14.29 12.08
CA VAL A 342 -3.80 13.84 10.78
C VAL A 342 -5.32 13.88 10.76
N MET A 343 -5.97 13.44 11.83
CA MET A 343 -7.43 13.41 11.97
C MET A 343 -8.13 12.86 10.73
N ASP A 344 -7.84 11.61 10.39
CA ASP A 344 -8.45 10.93 9.25
C ASP A 344 -9.10 9.60 9.65
N GLY A 345 -9.70 8.90 8.68
CA GLY A 345 -10.34 7.62 8.92
C GLY A 345 -9.37 6.51 9.37
N TRP A 346 -8.05 6.65 9.11
CA TRP A 346 -7.04 5.69 9.56
C TRP A 346 -6.73 5.83 11.05
N THR A 347 -6.82 7.02 11.60
CA THR A 347 -6.60 7.28 13.03
C THR A 347 -7.89 7.19 13.85
N GLU A 348 -9.05 7.31 13.20
CA GLU A 348 -10.35 7.35 13.86
C GLU A 348 -10.66 6.07 14.65
N ILE A 349 -10.48 4.89 14.05
CA ILE A 349 -10.79 3.62 14.75
C ILE A 349 -9.93 3.45 16.01
N SER A 350 -8.65 3.77 15.92
CA SER A 350 -7.74 3.73 17.07
C SER A 350 -8.13 4.72 18.16
N ARG A 351 -8.59 5.90 17.77
CA ARG A 351 -9.12 6.91 18.69
C ARG A 351 -10.39 6.42 19.39
N ARG A 352 -11.35 5.84 18.67
CA ARG A 352 -12.59 5.27 19.23
C ARG A 352 -12.30 4.15 20.22
N ILE A 353 -11.40 3.24 19.89
CA ILE A 353 -10.97 2.17 20.80
C ILE A 353 -10.40 2.76 22.08
N ARG A 354 -9.49 3.73 21.94
CA ARG A 354 -8.85 4.40 23.07
C ARG A 354 -9.87 5.10 23.97
N GLU A 355 -10.81 5.84 23.40
CA GLU A 355 -11.89 6.50 24.14
C GLU A 355 -12.73 5.50 24.93
N LYS A 356 -13.06 4.35 24.34
CA LYS A 356 -13.80 3.27 25.02
C LYS A 356 -13.00 2.64 26.16
N VAL A 357 -11.72 2.34 25.95
CA VAL A 357 -10.85 1.79 27.00
C VAL A 357 -10.67 2.79 28.13
N MET A 358 -10.46 4.08 27.81
CA MET A 358 -10.30 5.14 28.82
C MET A 358 -11.58 5.45 29.60
N SER A 359 -12.75 5.09 29.07
CA SER A 359 -14.02 5.21 29.81
C SER A 359 -14.17 4.13 30.88
N LEU A 360 -13.39 3.04 30.82
CA LEU A 360 -13.36 2.00 31.84
C LEU A 360 -12.51 2.41 33.04
N PRO A 361 -12.89 2.00 34.26
CA PRO A 361 -12.00 2.12 35.41
C PRO A 361 -10.66 1.41 35.15
N PRO A 362 -9.51 1.93 35.61
CA PRO A 362 -8.21 1.29 35.39
C PRO A 362 -8.13 -0.16 35.89
N SER A 363 -8.91 -0.54 36.88
CA SER A 363 -9.02 -1.92 37.38
C SER A 363 -9.69 -2.89 36.38
N GLU A 364 -10.39 -2.37 35.39
CA GLU A 364 -11.07 -3.14 34.34
C GLU A 364 -10.27 -3.20 33.02
N TRP A 365 -9.06 -2.67 32.97
CA TRP A 365 -8.16 -2.79 31.81
C TRP A 365 -7.57 -4.19 31.70
N THR A 366 -8.41 -5.15 31.40
CA THR A 366 -8.02 -6.53 31.13
C THR A 366 -7.97 -6.79 29.63
N PRO A 367 -7.22 -7.82 29.16
CA PRO A 367 -7.21 -8.18 27.74
C PRO A 367 -8.61 -8.41 27.16
N ASP A 368 -9.51 -9.05 27.93
CA ASP A 368 -10.88 -9.33 27.50
C ASP A 368 -11.69 -8.02 27.34
N ASN A 369 -11.62 -7.11 28.29
CA ASN A 369 -12.31 -5.84 28.21
C ASN A 369 -11.74 -4.94 27.10
N MET A 370 -10.44 -5.00 26.85
CA MET A 370 -9.82 -4.29 25.73
C MET A 370 -10.28 -4.88 24.39
N MET A 371 -10.41 -6.20 24.29
CA MET A 371 -10.96 -6.84 23.09
C MET A 371 -12.43 -6.48 22.89
N MET A 372 -13.23 -6.46 23.94
CA MET A 372 -14.62 -6.00 23.88
C MET A 372 -14.71 -4.54 23.42
N ALA A 373 -13.86 -3.65 23.93
CA ALA A 373 -13.82 -2.24 23.51
C ALA A 373 -13.45 -2.10 22.02
N PHE A 374 -12.54 -2.95 21.54
CA PHE A 374 -12.19 -3.01 20.11
C PHE A 374 -13.40 -3.45 19.27
N GLU A 375 -14.09 -4.53 19.65
CA GLU A 375 -15.26 -5.03 18.92
C GLU A 375 -16.40 -4.02 18.93
N ASP A 376 -16.64 -3.35 20.05
CA ASP A 376 -17.68 -2.35 20.18
C ASP A 376 -17.41 -1.13 19.28
N ALA A 377 -16.16 -0.66 19.25
CA ALA A 377 -15.76 0.44 18.37
C ALA A 377 -15.94 0.07 16.88
N ASP A 378 -15.60 -1.17 16.51
CA ASP A 378 -15.77 -1.67 15.15
C ASP A 378 -17.25 -1.79 14.75
N PHE A 379 -18.09 -2.38 15.59
CA PHE A 379 -19.52 -2.52 15.31
C PHE A 379 -20.21 -1.17 15.12
N GLU A 380 -19.91 -0.20 15.98
CA GLU A 380 -20.46 1.15 15.87
C GLU A 380 -20.00 1.84 14.58
N LYS A 381 -18.69 1.78 14.26
CA LYS A 381 -18.16 2.37 13.04
C LYS A 381 -18.72 1.72 11.79
N MET A 382 -18.80 0.41 11.77
CA MET A 382 -19.34 -0.31 10.60
C MET A 382 -20.85 -0.07 10.45
N GLU A 383 -21.58 0.16 11.53
CA GLU A 383 -22.99 0.56 11.45
C GLU A 383 -23.15 1.98 10.89
N GLU A 384 -22.32 2.93 11.31
CA GLU A 384 -22.28 4.26 10.70
C GLU A 384 -22.04 4.20 9.19
N ILE A 385 -21.09 3.36 8.74
CA ILE A 385 -20.81 3.16 7.31
C ILE A 385 -22.01 2.54 6.58
N ARG A 386 -22.72 1.57 7.18
CA ARG A 386 -23.93 0.99 6.59
C ARG A 386 -25.08 1.99 6.53
N ASN A 387 -25.29 2.78 7.57
CA ASN A 387 -26.29 3.84 7.61
C ASN A 387 -25.99 4.94 6.58
N ARG A 388 -24.69 5.24 6.35
CA ARG A 388 -24.30 6.15 5.27
C ARG A 388 -24.71 5.61 3.89
N VAL A 389 -24.61 4.30 3.65
CA VAL A 389 -25.11 3.70 2.39
C VAL A 389 -26.62 3.93 2.25
N ASP A 390 -27.40 3.63 3.30
CA ASP A 390 -28.86 3.81 3.29
C ASP A 390 -29.28 5.28 3.10
N SER A 391 -28.48 6.21 3.60
CA SER A 391 -28.79 7.64 3.49
C SER A 391 -28.49 8.24 2.11
N ILE A 392 -27.68 7.57 1.30
CA ILE A 392 -27.19 8.09 0.01
C ILE A 392 -27.80 7.32 -1.17
N VAL A 393 -27.85 5.99 -1.11
CA VAL A 393 -28.29 5.16 -2.24
C VAL A 393 -29.81 5.03 -2.23
N GLU A 394 -30.45 5.48 -3.31
CA GLU A 394 -31.91 5.58 -3.39
C GLU A 394 -32.60 4.22 -3.61
N ASP A 395 -31.97 3.32 -4.38
CA ASP A 395 -32.51 1.98 -4.61
C ASP A 395 -32.17 1.05 -3.42
N GLY A 396 -33.20 0.57 -2.72
CA GLY A 396 -33.04 -0.21 -1.50
C GLY A 396 -32.32 -1.54 -1.70
N GLU A 397 -32.46 -2.19 -2.86
CA GLU A 397 -31.74 -3.45 -3.15
C GLU A 397 -30.24 -3.17 -3.39
N THR A 398 -29.93 -2.16 -4.16
CA THR A 398 -28.55 -1.70 -4.37
C THR A 398 -27.92 -1.25 -3.06
N ALA A 399 -28.65 -0.51 -2.21
CA ALA A 399 -28.18 -0.09 -0.89
C ALA A 399 -27.82 -1.30 -0.02
N GLU A 400 -28.72 -2.30 0.09
CA GLU A 400 -28.43 -3.51 0.88
C GLU A 400 -27.20 -4.26 0.36
N ASN A 401 -27.06 -4.39 -0.96
CA ASN A 401 -25.95 -5.09 -1.60
C ASN A 401 -24.60 -4.34 -1.46
N LEU A 402 -24.60 -3.03 -1.27
CA LEU A 402 -23.39 -2.22 -1.04
C LEU A 402 -22.93 -2.23 0.42
N LYS A 403 -23.72 -2.73 1.37
CA LYS A 403 -23.35 -2.79 2.78
C LYS A 403 -22.25 -3.82 3.03
N ALA A 404 -21.17 -3.38 3.69
CA ALA A 404 -20.08 -4.25 4.09
C ALA A 404 -20.41 -4.96 5.41
N TRP A 405 -20.44 -6.29 5.38
CA TRP A 405 -20.69 -7.15 6.53
C TRP A 405 -19.43 -7.88 6.97
N TYR A 406 -18.46 -7.12 7.48
CA TYR A 406 -17.18 -7.59 8.03
C TYR A 406 -16.57 -6.48 8.89
N ARG A 407 -15.60 -6.82 9.76
CA ARG A 407 -14.87 -5.83 10.54
C ARG A 407 -14.08 -4.89 9.61
N GLN A 408 -14.01 -3.60 9.92
CA GLN A 408 -13.39 -2.57 9.06
C GLN A 408 -11.99 -2.95 8.57
N LEU A 409 -11.15 -3.48 9.47
CA LEU A 409 -9.76 -3.86 9.14
C LEU A 409 -9.61 -5.28 8.57
N CYS A 410 -10.69 -6.00 8.32
CA CYS A 410 -10.66 -7.26 7.57
C CYS A 410 -10.23 -7.07 6.11
N LYS A 411 -10.58 -5.94 5.54
CA LYS A 411 -10.15 -5.49 4.21
C LYS A 411 -9.59 -4.08 4.34
N ARG A 412 -8.88 -3.63 3.31
CA ARG A 412 -8.45 -2.23 3.26
C ARG A 412 -9.68 -1.31 3.32
N PRO A 413 -9.81 -0.45 4.33
CA PRO A 413 -10.86 0.56 4.37
C PRO A 413 -10.77 1.47 3.15
N CYS A 414 -11.91 1.86 2.60
CA CYS A 414 -12.00 2.81 1.51
C CYS A 414 -12.67 4.09 1.98
N PHE A 415 -12.28 5.21 1.40
CA PHE A 415 -12.82 6.53 1.70
C PHE A 415 -13.11 7.24 0.39
N HIS A 416 -14.36 7.69 0.18
CA HIS A 416 -14.72 8.40 -1.04
C HIS A 416 -16.01 9.19 -0.85
N ASP A 417 -16.05 10.42 -1.41
CA ASP A 417 -17.18 11.32 -1.22
C ASP A 417 -18.27 11.17 -2.30
N ALA A 418 -17.97 10.56 -3.46
CA ALA A 418 -18.89 10.43 -4.58
C ALA A 418 -19.19 8.99 -5.04
N TYR A 419 -18.61 7.95 -4.42
CA TYR A 419 -18.78 6.56 -4.86
C TYR A 419 -20.23 6.07 -4.73
N LEU A 420 -20.85 6.30 -3.59
CA LEU A 420 -22.20 5.83 -3.32
C LEU A 420 -23.23 6.56 -4.18
N GLN A 421 -23.05 7.85 -4.38
CA GLN A 421 -23.90 8.69 -5.23
C GLN A 421 -23.91 8.23 -6.68
N ALA A 422 -22.81 7.64 -7.17
CA ALA A 422 -22.71 7.15 -8.53
C ALA A 422 -23.73 6.03 -8.86
N PHE A 423 -24.22 5.32 -7.86
CA PHE A 423 -25.26 4.29 -8.05
C PHE A 423 -26.67 4.86 -8.18
N ASN A 424 -26.86 6.17 -7.97
CA ASN A 424 -28.12 6.86 -8.27
C ASN A 424 -28.17 7.39 -9.72
N GLU A 425 -27.05 7.31 -10.46
CA GLU A 425 -27.02 7.68 -11.87
C GLU A 425 -27.80 6.67 -12.73
N PRO A 426 -28.73 7.11 -13.60
CA PRO A 426 -29.66 6.21 -14.31
C PRO A 426 -29.00 5.14 -15.17
N GLY A 427 -27.74 5.37 -15.60
CA GLY A 427 -26.95 4.43 -16.40
C GLY A 427 -26.12 3.45 -15.59
N THR A 428 -26.09 3.56 -14.26
CA THR A 428 -25.24 2.75 -13.39
C THR A 428 -26.03 1.63 -12.72
N GLN A 429 -25.54 0.41 -12.84
CA GLN A 429 -26.14 -0.77 -12.22
C GLN A 429 -25.10 -1.56 -11.43
N LEU A 430 -25.41 -1.88 -10.18
CA LEU A 430 -24.68 -2.89 -9.42
C LEU A 430 -25.16 -4.28 -9.83
N VAL A 431 -24.23 -5.17 -10.18
CA VAL A 431 -24.49 -6.58 -10.43
C VAL A 431 -23.84 -7.36 -9.28
N ASP A 432 -24.61 -7.61 -8.21
CA ASP A 432 -24.11 -8.42 -7.10
C ASP A 432 -24.10 -9.90 -7.48
N THR A 433 -23.01 -10.58 -7.16
CA THR A 433 -22.80 -11.98 -7.50
C THR A 433 -23.01 -12.93 -6.31
N ASP A 434 -23.55 -12.44 -5.21
CA ASP A 434 -23.74 -13.19 -3.95
C ASP A 434 -22.45 -13.92 -3.51
N GLY A 435 -21.32 -13.24 -3.60
CA GLY A 435 -20.01 -13.78 -3.22
C GLY A 435 -19.37 -14.76 -4.21
N LYS A 436 -20.11 -15.21 -5.25
CA LYS A 436 -19.63 -16.23 -6.20
C LYS A 436 -18.68 -15.65 -7.25
N GLY A 437 -18.80 -14.34 -7.57
CA GLY A 437 -18.06 -13.69 -8.64
C GLY A 437 -18.67 -13.98 -10.01
N VAL A 438 -18.03 -13.45 -11.06
CA VAL A 438 -18.41 -13.67 -12.46
C VAL A 438 -18.19 -15.14 -12.83
N GLU A 439 -19.16 -15.76 -13.51
CA GLU A 439 -19.11 -17.18 -13.92
C GLU A 439 -18.19 -17.41 -15.11
N ARG A 440 -18.41 -16.63 -16.16
CA ARG A 440 -17.62 -16.67 -17.39
C ARG A 440 -17.74 -15.37 -18.18
N ILE A 441 -16.79 -15.18 -19.06
CA ILE A 441 -16.80 -14.15 -20.09
C ILE A 441 -17.09 -14.83 -21.43
N THR A 442 -17.92 -14.20 -22.25
CA THR A 442 -18.25 -14.63 -23.61
C THR A 442 -17.58 -13.71 -24.64
N GLU A 443 -17.80 -13.97 -25.92
CA GLU A 443 -17.34 -13.07 -26.98
C GLU A 443 -17.94 -11.65 -26.87
N THR A 444 -19.12 -11.52 -26.24
CA THR A 444 -19.96 -10.30 -26.24
C THR A 444 -20.26 -9.75 -24.87
N GLY A 445 -19.91 -10.45 -23.77
CA GLY A 445 -20.34 -10.00 -22.46
C GLY A 445 -19.82 -10.79 -21.26
N VAL A 446 -20.48 -10.54 -20.14
CA VAL A 446 -20.16 -11.09 -18.83
C VAL A 446 -21.37 -11.87 -18.30
N VAL A 447 -21.18 -13.09 -17.82
CA VAL A 447 -22.26 -13.96 -17.33
C VAL A 447 -22.21 -14.06 -15.80
N VAL A 448 -23.36 -13.81 -15.17
CA VAL A 448 -23.58 -13.95 -13.71
C VAL A 448 -24.93 -14.62 -13.50
N ASN A 449 -24.98 -15.68 -12.69
CA ASN A 449 -26.20 -16.47 -12.38
C ASN A 449 -26.95 -16.92 -13.64
N GLY A 450 -26.21 -17.32 -14.69
CA GLY A 450 -26.75 -17.74 -15.97
C GLY A 450 -27.26 -16.62 -16.89
N GLN A 451 -27.28 -15.37 -16.41
CA GLN A 451 -27.65 -14.19 -17.22
C GLN A 451 -26.42 -13.59 -17.87
N GLU A 452 -26.48 -13.34 -19.16
CA GLU A 452 -25.45 -12.61 -19.91
C GLU A 452 -25.77 -11.12 -19.93
N TYR A 453 -24.74 -10.31 -19.62
CA TYR A 453 -24.75 -8.87 -19.72
C TYR A 453 -23.83 -8.48 -20.88
N GLU A 454 -24.45 -8.06 -22.00
CA GLU A 454 -23.70 -7.60 -23.17
C GLU A 454 -22.99 -6.27 -22.87
N VAL A 455 -21.70 -6.20 -23.22
CA VAL A 455 -20.88 -5.00 -23.01
C VAL A 455 -19.91 -4.76 -24.17
N ASP A 456 -19.49 -3.52 -24.31
CA ASP A 456 -18.55 -3.09 -25.34
C ASP A 456 -17.11 -3.01 -24.81
N CYS A 457 -16.97 -2.90 -23.47
CA CYS A 457 -15.69 -2.80 -22.78
C CYS A 457 -15.72 -3.52 -21.43
N ILE A 458 -14.64 -4.23 -21.08
CA ILE A 458 -14.42 -4.83 -19.75
C ILE A 458 -13.18 -4.20 -19.11
N ILE A 459 -13.36 -3.61 -17.92
CA ILE A 459 -12.28 -3.02 -17.12
C ILE A 459 -12.09 -3.88 -15.88
N TYR A 460 -10.87 -4.40 -15.69
CA TYR A 460 -10.52 -5.22 -14.54
C TYR A 460 -9.96 -4.36 -13.40
N ALA A 461 -10.74 -4.17 -12.34
CA ALA A 461 -10.30 -3.56 -11.07
C ALA A 461 -9.96 -4.65 -10.04
N SER A 462 -9.22 -5.67 -10.46
CA SER A 462 -8.95 -6.91 -9.72
C SER A 462 -7.69 -6.85 -8.84
N GLY A 463 -6.99 -5.73 -8.85
CA GLY A 463 -5.88 -5.44 -7.94
C GLY A 463 -4.56 -6.13 -8.31
N PHE A 464 -3.74 -6.39 -7.29
CA PHE A 464 -2.34 -6.80 -7.43
C PHE A 464 -2.02 -8.00 -6.56
N GLU A 465 -0.89 -8.68 -6.85
CA GLU A 465 -0.34 -9.74 -6.00
C GLU A 465 0.39 -9.13 -4.79
N VAL A 466 -0.34 -8.87 -3.71
CA VAL A 466 0.24 -8.32 -2.48
C VAL A 466 0.80 -9.41 -1.55
N GLY A 467 0.13 -10.55 -1.48
CA GLY A 467 0.44 -11.64 -0.56
C GLY A 467 1.26 -12.80 -1.14
N SER A 468 1.84 -12.66 -2.34
CA SER A 468 2.72 -13.68 -2.92
C SER A 468 4.16 -13.57 -2.39
N ASP A 469 4.94 -14.64 -2.57
CA ASP A 469 6.35 -14.68 -2.18
C ASP A 469 7.13 -13.53 -2.81
N TYR A 470 8.12 -13.00 -2.07
CA TYR A 470 8.87 -11.82 -2.47
C TYR A 470 9.53 -11.97 -3.83
N THR A 471 10.29 -13.06 -4.04
CA THR A 471 11.00 -13.34 -5.30
C THR A 471 10.05 -13.57 -6.48
N ALA A 472 8.94 -14.28 -6.23
CA ALA A 472 7.90 -14.49 -7.23
C ALA A 472 7.24 -13.17 -7.66
N ARG A 473 7.05 -12.23 -6.72
CA ARG A 473 6.52 -10.89 -6.99
C ARG A 473 7.57 -9.98 -7.65
N ALA A 474 8.84 -10.07 -7.22
CA ALA A 474 9.92 -9.30 -7.81
C ALA A 474 10.16 -9.66 -9.30
N GLY A 475 9.87 -10.90 -9.70
CA GLY A 475 10.06 -11.38 -11.04
C GLY A 475 11.47 -11.92 -11.31
N PHE A 476 12.35 -11.91 -10.31
CA PHE A 476 13.71 -12.46 -10.34
C PHE A 476 14.07 -13.04 -8.97
N ASP A 477 15.07 -13.88 -8.94
CA ASP A 477 15.69 -14.37 -7.71
C ASP A 477 17.04 -13.70 -7.47
N MET A 478 17.55 -13.80 -6.26
CA MET A 478 18.84 -13.29 -5.85
C MET A 478 19.70 -14.47 -5.38
N THR A 479 20.88 -14.64 -5.98
CA THR A 479 21.83 -15.69 -5.63
C THR A 479 22.96 -15.07 -4.78
N GLY A 480 23.01 -15.43 -3.51
CA GLY A 480 24.02 -14.96 -2.56
C GLY A 480 25.27 -15.85 -2.52
N ARG A 481 25.95 -15.87 -1.34
CA ARG A 481 27.12 -16.70 -1.12
C ARG A 481 26.84 -18.18 -1.38
N ASP A 482 27.86 -18.90 -1.82
CA ASP A 482 27.82 -20.33 -2.07
C ASP A 482 26.68 -20.78 -3.00
N GLY A 483 26.16 -19.87 -3.85
CA GLY A 483 25.06 -20.13 -4.77
C GLY A 483 23.68 -20.23 -4.09
N GLN A 484 23.54 -19.81 -2.84
CA GLN A 484 22.27 -19.84 -2.12
C GLN A 484 21.26 -18.88 -2.73
N LYS A 485 20.13 -19.38 -3.20
CA LYS A 485 19.03 -18.55 -3.70
C LYS A 485 18.16 -18.03 -2.55
N LEU A 486 17.71 -16.77 -2.66
CA LEU A 486 16.84 -16.17 -1.67
C LEU A 486 15.51 -16.91 -1.52
N SER A 487 14.92 -17.36 -2.63
CA SER A 487 13.68 -18.15 -2.63
C SER A 487 13.83 -19.47 -1.85
N GLU A 488 14.99 -20.12 -1.95
CA GLU A 488 15.31 -21.35 -1.21
C GLU A 488 15.57 -21.05 0.27
N TYR A 489 16.31 -19.96 0.56
CA TYR A 489 16.62 -19.54 1.93
C TYR A 489 15.34 -19.19 2.71
N TRP A 490 14.36 -18.60 2.04
CA TRP A 490 13.07 -18.24 2.60
C TRP A 490 11.96 -19.29 2.41
N ALA A 491 12.26 -20.47 1.88
CA ALA A 491 11.28 -21.53 1.62
C ALA A 491 10.46 -21.94 2.86
N ASN A 492 11.06 -21.82 4.07
CA ASN A 492 10.43 -22.09 5.34
C ASN A 492 9.97 -20.82 6.11
N GLY A 493 9.91 -19.69 5.41
CA GLY A 493 9.52 -18.38 5.93
C GLY A 493 10.61 -17.33 5.81
N MET A 494 10.18 -16.08 5.69
CA MET A 494 11.06 -14.92 5.55
C MET A 494 11.99 -14.77 6.75
N ARG A 495 13.24 -14.45 6.50
CA ARG A 495 14.27 -14.21 7.50
C ARG A 495 15.05 -12.96 7.14
N THR A 496 15.09 -12.00 8.05
CA THR A 496 15.85 -10.76 7.86
C THR A 496 16.40 -10.29 9.22
N GLN A 497 17.34 -9.37 9.19
CA GLN A 497 17.58 -8.46 10.30
C GLN A 497 16.91 -7.11 10.00
N HIS A 498 16.07 -6.65 10.90
CA HIS A 498 15.36 -5.36 10.85
C HIS A 498 14.45 -5.16 9.60
N GLY A 499 14.09 -6.22 8.86
CA GLY A 499 13.36 -6.10 7.60
C GLY A 499 14.21 -5.58 6.42
N ILE A 500 15.52 -5.41 6.59
CA ILE A 500 16.40 -4.72 5.63
C ILE A 500 17.44 -5.64 5.01
N GLN A 501 18.08 -6.52 5.79
CA GLN A 501 19.20 -7.34 5.34
C GLN A 501 18.97 -8.83 5.62
N VAL A 502 19.65 -9.69 4.86
CA VAL A 502 19.52 -11.15 4.92
C VAL A 502 20.92 -11.77 5.05
N HIS A 503 21.07 -12.73 5.95
CA HIS A 503 22.34 -13.45 6.16
C HIS A 503 22.74 -14.24 4.90
N GLY A 504 24.01 -14.13 4.49
CA GLY A 504 24.54 -14.78 3.30
C GLY A 504 24.30 -14.02 1.99
N PHE A 505 23.70 -12.81 2.07
CA PHE A 505 23.51 -11.92 0.94
C PHE A 505 24.23 -10.59 1.20
N PRO A 506 25.58 -10.59 1.10
CA PRO A 506 26.38 -9.42 1.48
C PRO A 506 26.03 -8.19 0.66
N ASN A 507 26.12 -7.00 1.25
CA ASN A 507 25.89 -5.74 0.55
C ASN A 507 24.51 -5.60 -0.11
N ALA A 508 23.52 -6.41 0.31
CA ALA A 508 22.16 -6.39 -0.22
C ALA A 508 21.16 -5.85 0.82
N PHE A 509 20.29 -4.95 0.37
CA PHE A 509 19.28 -4.30 1.19
C PHE A 509 17.90 -4.47 0.57
N ILE A 510 16.89 -4.69 1.40
CA ILE A 510 15.49 -4.82 0.98
C ILE A 510 14.68 -3.72 1.66
N VAL A 511 13.87 -2.99 0.89
CA VAL A 511 12.94 -1.99 1.41
C VAL A 511 11.53 -2.54 1.35
N GLN A 512 11.01 -2.96 2.50
CA GLN A 512 9.70 -3.59 2.63
C GLN A 512 9.11 -3.40 4.03
N PRO A 513 7.78 -3.55 4.22
CA PRO A 513 7.16 -3.41 5.53
C PRO A 513 7.19 -4.67 6.41
N SER A 514 7.43 -5.86 5.84
CA SER A 514 7.48 -7.14 6.59
C SER A 514 8.73 -7.22 7.45
N GLN A 515 8.59 -7.79 8.65
CA GLN A 515 9.62 -7.83 9.70
C GLN A 515 10.15 -6.43 10.10
N ALA A 516 9.37 -5.40 9.79
CA ALA A 516 9.61 -3.99 10.08
C ALA A 516 8.35 -3.36 10.71
N ALA A 517 7.92 -2.17 10.28
CA ALA A 517 6.78 -1.47 10.86
C ALA A 517 5.40 -2.08 10.54
N ASN A 518 5.27 -2.92 9.55
CA ASN A 518 4.10 -3.58 8.93
C ASN A 518 3.38 -2.76 7.83
N LEU A 519 2.41 -3.40 7.17
CA LEU A 519 1.71 -2.85 5.99
C LEU A 519 0.62 -1.82 6.34
N ILE A 520 0.17 -1.79 7.58
CA ILE A 520 -0.93 -0.92 8.05
C ILE A 520 -0.40 0.39 8.60
N SER A 521 0.86 0.39 9.02
CA SER A 521 1.55 1.65 9.29
C SER A 521 1.75 2.41 7.97
N ASN A 522 2.12 3.66 8.09
CA ASN A 522 2.44 4.48 6.93
C ASN A 522 3.65 3.92 6.15
N VAL A 523 3.41 3.31 4.99
CA VAL A 523 4.48 2.71 4.16
C VAL A 523 5.57 3.72 3.78
N PRO A 524 5.27 4.97 3.36
CA PRO A 524 6.30 5.99 3.15
C PRO A 524 7.19 6.28 4.36
N HIS A 525 6.67 6.27 5.58
CA HIS A 525 7.48 6.42 6.79
C HIS A 525 8.51 5.27 6.92
N ASN A 526 8.05 4.03 6.70
CA ASN A 526 8.94 2.87 6.69
C ASN A 526 10.05 2.99 5.62
N ILE A 527 9.70 3.46 4.41
CA ILE A 527 10.66 3.71 3.32
C ILE A 527 11.69 4.77 3.72
N VAL A 528 11.25 5.87 4.32
CA VAL A 528 12.13 6.97 4.74
C VAL A 528 13.12 6.49 5.81
N ASP A 529 12.66 5.69 6.77
CA ASP A 529 13.52 5.18 7.83
C ASP A 529 14.52 4.11 7.32
N HIS A 530 14.07 3.18 6.45
CA HIS A 530 14.95 2.23 5.78
C HIS A 530 16.02 2.94 4.94
N ALA A 531 15.66 3.99 4.20
CA ALA A 531 16.61 4.74 3.40
C ALA A 531 17.68 5.44 4.26
N LYS A 532 17.28 6.03 5.39
CA LYS A 532 18.24 6.58 6.38
C LYS A 532 19.19 5.51 6.90
N THR A 533 18.67 4.31 7.18
CA THR A 533 19.44 3.17 7.70
C THR A 533 20.42 2.64 6.65
N ILE A 534 19.97 2.45 5.41
CA ILE A 534 20.82 2.01 4.29
C ILE A 534 21.95 3.01 4.05
N ALA A 535 21.63 4.30 3.97
CA ALA A 535 22.64 5.34 3.77
C ALA A 535 23.68 5.37 4.91
N ALA A 536 23.25 5.18 6.16
CA ALA A 536 24.15 5.13 7.31
C ALA A 536 25.10 3.92 7.26
N ILE A 537 24.60 2.72 6.94
CA ILE A 537 25.42 1.51 6.80
C ILE A 537 26.43 1.66 5.66
N VAL A 538 25.98 2.10 4.48
CA VAL A 538 26.84 2.29 3.31
C VAL A 538 27.92 3.33 3.59
N SER A 539 27.56 4.49 4.17
CA SER A 539 28.54 5.52 4.52
C SER A 539 29.57 5.03 5.54
N HIS A 540 29.15 4.25 6.53
CA HIS A 540 30.07 3.65 7.51
C HIS A 540 31.04 2.69 6.82
N ALA A 541 30.55 1.79 5.97
CA ALA A 541 31.35 0.83 5.26
C ALA A 541 32.35 1.50 4.30
N GLU A 542 31.91 2.50 3.53
CA GLU A 542 32.76 3.26 2.60
C GLU A 542 33.85 4.05 3.35
N ALA A 543 33.50 4.74 4.43
CA ALA A 543 34.44 5.52 5.22
C ALA A 543 35.53 4.65 5.86
N ALA A 544 35.21 3.42 6.24
CA ALA A 544 36.15 2.46 6.83
C ALA A 544 36.89 1.59 5.77
N GLY A 545 36.53 1.69 4.50
CA GLY A 545 37.14 0.90 3.42
C GLY A 545 36.74 -0.57 3.42
N HIS A 546 35.60 -0.93 4.04
CA HIS A 546 35.11 -2.30 4.03
C HIS A 546 34.59 -2.69 2.64
N ALA A 547 34.99 -3.88 2.19
CA ALA A 547 34.50 -4.45 0.91
C ALA A 547 33.11 -5.05 1.05
N GLN A 548 32.78 -5.55 2.21
CA GLN A 548 31.55 -6.30 2.46
C GLN A 548 30.92 -5.93 3.80
N VAL A 549 29.58 -5.91 3.80
CA VAL A 549 28.76 -5.92 5.02
C VAL A 549 27.72 -7.03 4.91
N ASP A 550 27.67 -7.91 5.89
CA ASP A 550 26.75 -9.05 5.93
C ASP A 550 26.15 -9.18 7.33
N VAL A 551 24.95 -9.71 7.40
CA VAL A 551 24.26 -9.97 8.67
C VAL A 551 24.83 -11.25 9.30
N THR A 552 25.08 -11.24 10.62
CA THR A 552 25.41 -12.48 11.31
C THR A 552 24.17 -13.37 11.43
N LYS A 553 24.38 -14.68 11.40
CA LYS A 553 23.27 -15.65 11.50
C LYS A 553 22.56 -15.55 12.85
N GLU A 554 23.29 -15.22 13.90
CA GLU A 554 22.78 -15.04 15.26
C GLU A 554 21.86 -13.82 15.34
N ALA A 555 22.25 -12.69 14.75
CA ALA A 555 21.44 -11.47 14.77
C ALA A 555 20.15 -11.64 13.95
N GLU A 556 20.23 -12.23 12.76
CA GLU A 556 19.04 -12.57 11.97
C GLU A 556 18.11 -13.51 12.74
N GLY A 557 18.67 -14.56 13.38
CA GLY A 557 17.91 -15.51 14.18
C GLY A 557 17.17 -14.86 15.33
N ALA A 558 17.86 -14.01 16.10
CA ALA A 558 17.28 -13.28 17.23
C ALA A 558 16.15 -12.33 16.78
N TRP A 559 16.33 -11.65 15.63
CA TRP A 559 15.29 -10.79 15.08
C TRP A 559 14.04 -11.59 14.65
N VAL A 560 14.24 -12.72 13.98
CA VAL A 560 13.13 -13.62 13.58
C VAL A 560 12.38 -14.15 14.79
N GLU A 561 13.08 -14.54 15.87
CA GLU A 561 12.44 -14.98 17.12
C GLU A 561 11.60 -13.86 17.74
N LEU A 562 12.12 -12.62 17.75
CA LEU A 562 11.38 -11.45 18.22
C LEU A 562 10.09 -11.26 17.39
N ILE A 563 10.20 -11.29 16.07
CA ILE A 563 9.03 -11.13 15.17
C ILE A 563 7.98 -12.21 15.43
N LEU A 564 8.39 -13.46 15.58
CA LEU A 564 7.47 -14.58 15.83
C LEU A 564 6.78 -14.51 17.20
N SER A 565 7.39 -13.83 18.19
CA SER A 565 6.76 -13.65 19.50
C SER A 565 5.45 -12.84 19.43
N GLY A 566 5.24 -12.06 18.38
CA GLY A 566 4.02 -11.28 18.14
C GLY A 566 3.05 -11.86 17.10
N ALA A 567 3.36 -12.99 16.50
CA ALA A 567 2.58 -13.56 15.40
C ALA A 567 1.12 -13.97 15.74
N GLY A 568 0.73 -13.93 17.01
CA GLY A 568 -0.66 -14.18 17.45
C GLY A 568 -1.54 -12.92 17.53
N MET A 569 -0.99 -11.71 17.31
CA MET A 569 -1.70 -10.42 17.43
C MET A 569 -2.03 -9.89 16.04
N MET A 570 -3.18 -10.30 15.43
CA MET A 570 -3.30 -10.23 13.98
C MET A 570 -4.47 -9.42 13.44
N ILE A 571 -4.10 -8.49 12.57
CA ILE A 571 -4.86 -8.11 11.39
C ILE A 571 -4.80 -9.29 10.40
N GLY A 572 -5.95 -9.68 9.84
CA GLY A 572 -6.01 -10.84 8.94
C GLY A 572 -6.42 -12.14 9.60
N SER A 573 -7.21 -12.07 10.68
CA SER A 573 -7.85 -13.22 11.28
C SER A 573 -8.52 -14.10 10.22
N PRO A 574 -8.48 -15.45 10.35
CA PRO A 574 -9.26 -16.35 9.51
C PRO A 574 -10.77 -16.10 9.61
N ASP A 575 -11.24 -15.39 10.65
CA ASP A 575 -12.63 -14.97 10.79
C ASP A 575 -13.01 -13.79 9.90
N CYS A 576 -12.03 -13.13 9.31
CA CYS A 576 -12.25 -12.06 8.33
C CYS A 576 -12.73 -12.58 6.98
N THR A 577 -13.51 -11.75 6.26
CA THR A 577 -13.86 -12.02 4.86
C THR A 577 -12.60 -12.18 4.01
N PRO A 578 -12.56 -13.11 3.03
CA PRO A 578 -11.37 -13.36 2.21
C PRO A 578 -10.82 -12.09 1.52
N GLY A 579 -9.52 -11.94 1.54
CA GLY A 579 -8.80 -10.86 0.91
C GLY A 579 -7.29 -11.02 1.09
N TYR A 580 -6.51 -10.09 0.53
CA TYR A 580 -5.04 -10.19 0.60
C TYR A 580 -4.48 -9.98 2.01
N TYR A 581 -5.23 -9.40 2.94
CA TYR A 581 -4.80 -9.26 4.34
C TYR A 581 -4.78 -10.58 5.10
N ASN A 582 -5.65 -11.54 4.73
CA ASN A 582 -5.76 -12.83 5.40
C ASN A 582 -5.50 -14.02 4.47
N ASN A 583 -4.68 -13.81 3.43
CA ASN A 583 -4.31 -14.85 2.47
C ASN A 583 -5.55 -15.55 1.86
N GLU A 584 -6.51 -14.73 1.38
CA GLU A 584 -7.79 -15.19 0.82
C GLU A 584 -8.58 -16.13 1.76
N GLY A 585 -8.56 -15.81 3.07
CA GLY A 585 -9.27 -16.56 4.10
C GLY A 585 -8.51 -17.75 4.69
N LYS A 586 -7.29 -18.05 4.22
CA LYS A 586 -6.46 -19.13 4.76
C LYS A 586 -5.72 -18.75 6.04
N GLY A 587 -5.70 -17.45 6.38
CA GLY A 587 -5.00 -16.93 7.55
C GLY A 587 -3.47 -17.12 7.47
N LEU A 588 -2.83 -17.19 8.65
CA LEU A 588 -1.40 -17.47 8.74
C LEU A 588 -1.10 -18.93 8.42
N THR A 589 -0.11 -19.14 7.56
CA THR A 589 0.47 -20.44 7.24
C THR A 589 1.80 -20.60 7.97
N GLU A 590 2.39 -21.80 7.90
CA GLU A 590 3.71 -22.07 8.47
C GLU A 590 4.83 -21.20 7.88
N THR A 591 4.61 -20.64 6.68
CA THR A 591 5.60 -19.79 5.99
C THR A 591 5.28 -18.29 6.11
N ASN A 592 4.02 -17.86 5.93
CA ASN A 592 3.70 -16.45 5.94
C ASN A 592 3.61 -15.82 7.35
N LYS A 593 3.57 -16.63 8.40
CA LYS A 593 3.67 -16.13 9.79
C LYS A 593 4.95 -15.36 10.09
N TYR A 594 5.98 -15.55 9.26
CA TYR A 594 7.25 -14.81 9.34
C TYR A 594 7.18 -13.42 8.68
N ALA A 595 6.20 -13.17 7.82
CA ALA A 595 6.07 -11.91 7.08
C ALA A 595 5.18 -10.89 7.81
N VAL A 596 5.24 -10.84 9.13
CA VAL A 596 4.50 -9.92 9.99
C VAL A 596 5.37 -8.75 10.46
N GLY A 597 4.77 -7.75 11.09
CA GLY A 597 5.49 -6.60 11.65
C GLY A 597 6.07 -6.85 13.04
N HIS A 598 6.79 -5.85 13.55
CA HIS A 598 7.37 -5.86 14.90
C HIS A 598 6.27 -6.06 15.98
N PRO A 599 6.47 -6.95 16.98
CA PRO A 599 5.45 -7.28 17.97
C PRO A 599 5.01 -6.11 18.85
N GLY A 600 5.89 -5.15 19.08
CA GLY A 600 5.55 -3.90 19.78
C GLY A 600 4.88 -2.84 18.89
N GLY A 601 4.52 -3.17 17.65
CA GLY A 601 3.96 -2.24 16.68
C GLY A 601 4.99 -1.34 16.01
N ALA A 602 4.52 -0.53 15.06
CA ALA A 602 5.38 0.34 14.25
C ALA A 602 6.19 1.35 15.08
N GLY A 603 5.59 1.93 16.12
CA GLY A 603 6.29 2.88 16.99
C GLY A 603 7.47 2.28 17.74
N ALA A 604 7.35 1.03 18.22
CA ALA A 604 8.45 0.32 18.85
C ALA A 604 9.56 -0.01 17.83
N TYR A 605 9.19 -0.43 16.63
CA TYR A 605 10.14 -0.67 15.54
C TYR A 605 10.97 0.57 15.22
N PHE A 606 10.31 1.72 14.95
CA PHE A 606 11.02 2.95 14.60
C PHE A 606 11.96 3.44 15.71
N LYS A 607 11.55 3.32 16.97
CA LYS A 607 12.41 3.64 18.12
C LYS A 607 13.64 2.70 18.19
N HIS A 608 13.41 1.40 17.97
CA HIS A 608 14.48 0.40 17.98
C HIS A 608 15.51 0.68 16.89
N ILE A 609 15.05 0.83 15.64
CA ILE A 609 15.96 1.01 14.49
C ILE A 609 16.68 2.35 14.52
N ALA A 610 16.04 3.42 15.01
CA ALA A 610 16.69 4.71 15.20
C ALA A 610 17.82 4.63 16.23
N ALA A 611 17.55 4.05 17.40
CA ALA A 611 18.57 3.86 18.45
C ALA A 611 19.73 2.98 17.96
N TRP A 612 19.44 1.89 17.24
CA TRP A 612 20.45 1.01 16.66
C TRP A 612 21.35 1.76 15.66
N ARG A 613 20.75 2.54 14.75
CA ARG A 613 21.47 3.36 13.77
C ARG A 613 22.31 4.46 14.43
N GLU A 614 21.74 5.17 15.42
CA GLU A 614 22.40 6.27 16.14
C GLU A 614 23.57 5.80 17.02
N SER A 615 23.57 4.54 17.47
CA SER A 615 24.69 3.96 18.19
C SER A 615 25.97 3.91 17.36
N GLY A 616 25.86 3.82 16.03
CA GLY A 616 26.98 3.66 15.11
C GLY A 616 27.75 2.34 15.24
N ALA A 617 27.34 1.48 16.18
CA ALA A 617 27.97 0.18 16.39
C ALA A 617 27.54 -0.86 15.36
N PHE A 618 26.35 -0.70 14.81
CA PHE A 618 25.73 -1.62 13.85
C PHE A 618 25.77 -3.09 14.31
N ASP A 619 25.41 -3.31 15.58
CA ASP A 619 25.41 -4.64 16.20
C ASP A 619 24.65 -5.66 15.33
N GLY A 620 25.26 -6.83 15.13
CA GLY A 620 24.72 -7.88 14.26
C GLY A 620 25.20 -7.81 12.80
N LEU A 621 25.92 -6.75 12.40
CA LEU A 621 26.58 -6.69 11.10
C LEU A 621 28.05 -7.07 11.20
N ALA A 622 28.52 -7.83 10.22
CA ALA A 622 29.93 -8.18 10.02
C ALA A 622 30.48 -7.36 8.84
N PHE A 623 31.39 -6.45 9.15
CA PHE A 623 32.13 -5.66 8.16
C PHE A 623 33.48 -6.33 7.84
N ARG A 624 33.85 -6.43 6.56
CA ARG A 624 35.06 -7.09 6.10
C ARG A 624 35.79 -6.28 5.02
#